data_4e8f5a523ac8089bbca4cdc644eecdf1
#
_entry.id   4e8f5a523ac8089bbca4cdc644eecdf1
#
_cell.length_a   1.000
_cell.length_b   1.000
_cell.length_c   1.000
_cell.angle_alpha   90.00
_cell.angle_beta   90.00
_cell.angle_gamma   90.00
#
_symmetry.space_group_name_H-M   'P 1'
#
loop_
_entity.id
_entity.type
_entity.pdbx_description
1 polymer ?
#
loop_
_entity_poly.entity_id
_entity_poly.type
_entity_poly.pdbx_seq_one_letter_code
_entity_poly.pdbx_strand_id
1 'polypeptide(L)'
;CASVTAISVIYNPDGSFREYYYPKNANHTFIESSIIADSPEELLWAGIGDALSKECEAVFASKEDELSHTPMMGVQLSKICTTPLVEYGKKALDDLRANKVSYELEQVALDIIISTGLVSNMVSAAPKYYYNSSLAHCVYYGSTVTKGGEKHLHGEIVSLGVLCLLTFGKEYEERERIAKFNLSMGLPVCFEDIEITEDDFDAMAEKAMTTTEWDFKPENAGVTKESFIQCMKETDEYGRSI
;
A
#
# COMPACT_ATOMS: atom_id res chain seq x y z
N CYS A 1 -3.17 6.88 7.62
CA CYS A 1 -3.75 8.14 7.10
C CYS A 1 -5.20 8.39 7.54
N ALA A 2 -5.87 7.46 8.23
CA ALA A 2 -7.28 7.61 8.65
C ALA A 2 -7.59 8.90 9.45
N SER A 3 -6.61 9.48 10.15
CA SER A 3 -6.79 10.72 10.91
C SER A 3 -7.04 11.97 10.05
N VAL A 4 -6.74 11.91 8.75
CA VAL A 4 -6.88 13.05 7.80
C VAL A 4 -7.79 12.70 6.61
N THR A 5 -8.27 11.47 6.52
CA THR A 5 -9.18 11.05 5.43
C THR A 5 -10.64 11.09 5.87
N ALA A 6 -11.53 11.26 4.89
CA ALA A 6 -12.97 11.08 5.10
C ALA A 6 -13.41 9.60 4.94
N ILE A 7 -12.54 8.66 5.28
CA ILE A 7 -12.77 7.22 5.14
C ILE A 7 -12.38 6.55 6.46
N SER A 8 -13.28 5.76 7.02
CA SER A 8 -13.02 4.89 8.16
C SER A 8 -13.42 3.47 7.84
N VAL A 9 -12.53 2.54 8.11
CA VAL A 9 -12.81 1.11 8.00
C VAL A 9 -13.30 0.62 9.35
N ILE A 10 -14.49 0.05 9.39
CA ILE A 10 -15.13 -0.45 10.62
C ILE A 10 -15.04 -1.98 10.62
N TYR A 11 -14.53 -2.51 11.72
CA TYR A 11 -14.41 -3.94 11.94
C TYR A 11 -15.37 -4.42 13.03
N ASN A 12 -15.77 -5.68 12.97
CA ASN A 12 -16.47 -6.37 14.03
C ASN A 12 -15.51 -6.69 15.20
N PRO A 13 -16.02 -7.03 16.40
CA PRO A 13 -15.18 -7.40 17.53
C PRO A 13 -14.29 -8.64 17.31
N ASP A 14 -14.63 -9.49 16.35
CA ASP A 14 -13.83 -10.66 15.93
C ASP A 14 -12.73 -10.33 14.90
N GLY A 15 -12.57 -9.03 14.54
CA GLY A 15 -11.60 -8.58 13.55
C GLY A 15 -12.07 -8.66 12.09
N SER A 16 -13.25 -9.23 11.81
CA SER A 16 -13.76 -9.27 10.44
C SER A 16 -14.22 -7.89 9.96
N PHE A 17 -14.05 -7.63 8.65
CA PHE A 17 -14.53 -6.39 8.04
C PHE A 17 -16.05 -6.26 8.18
N ARG A 18 -16.51 -5.07 8.57
CA ARG A 18 -17.93 -4.75 8.68
C ARG A 18 -18.40 -3.83 7.56
N GLU A 19 -17.85 -2.61 7.51
CA GLU A 19 -18.29 -1.59 6.54
C GLU A 19 -17.27 -0.45 6.40
N TYR A 20 -17.34 0.27 5.28
CA TYR A 20 -16.73 1.59 5.16
C TYR A 20 -17.69 2.65 5.69
N TYR A 21 -17.20 3.51 6.58
CA TYR A 21 -17.89 4.70 7.05
C TYR A 21 -17.22 5.94 6.49
N TYR A 22 -17.99 6.86 5.94
CA TYR A 22 -17.51 8.08 5.32
C TYR A 22 -17.86 9.31 6.18
N PRO A 23 -17.06 9.63 7.20
CA PRO A 23 -17.25 10.81 8.03
C PRO A 23 -16.89 12.09 7.25
N LYS A 24 -17.12 13.25 7.86
CA LYS A 24 -16.49 14.47 7.38
C LYS A 24 -15.01 14.46 7.77
N ASN A 25 -14.17 15.08 6.92
CA ASN A 25 -12.75 15.29 7.27
C ASN A 25 -12.63 16.02 8.62
N ALA A 26 -11.60 15.68 9.37
CA ALA A 26 -11.24 16.40 10.58
C ALA A 26 -10.93 17.88 10.27
N ASN A 27 -11.41 18.79 11.10
CA ASN A 27 -11.06 20.21 10.97
C ASN A 27 -9.59 20.48 11.33
N HIS A 28 -9.05 19.70 12.26
CA HIS A 28 -7.67 19.77 12.72
C HIS A 28 -7.13 18.36 12.96
N THR A 29 -5.89 18.15 12.61
CA THR A 29 -5.13 16.93 12.94
C THR A 29 -3.88 17.34 13.72
N PHE A 30 -3.71 16.77 14.91
CA PHE A 30 -2.54 16.99 15.76
C PHE A 30 -1.64 15.75 15.65
N ILE A 31 -0.37 15.97 15.32
CA ILE A 31 0.64 14.91 15.20
C ILE A 31 1.69 15.19 16.26
N GLU A 32 1.83 14.26 17.20
CA GLU A 32 2.81 14.35 18.28
C GLU A 32 3.88 13.27 18.05
N SER A 33 5.05 13.70 17.59
CA SER A 33 6.13 12.80 17.16
C SER A 33 6.68 11.94 18.31
N SER A 34 6.56 12.41 19.57
CA SER A 34 6.99 11.62 20.73
C SER A 34 6.12 10.39 20.96
N ILE A 35 4.81 10.47 20.68
CA ILE A 35 3.91 9.32 20.75
C ILE A 35 4.26 8.31 19.68
N ILE A 36 4.64 8.78 18.50
CA ILE A 36 5.06 7.90 17.39
C ILE A 36 6.40 7.22 17.74
N ALA A 37 7.35 7.96 18.33
CA ALA A 37 8.64 7.42 18.75
C ALA A 37 8.53 6.34 19.85
N ASP A 38 7.47 6.39 20.65
CA ASP A 38 7.18 5.41 21.71
C ASP A 38 6.26 4.27 21.24
N SER A 39 5.84 4.26 19.98
CA SER A 39 4.92 3.24 19.46
C SER A 39 5.66 1.92 19.17
N PRO A 40 4.93 0.78 19.14
CA PRO A 40 5.50 -0.48 18.67
C PRO A 40 6.12 -0.36 17.27
N GLU A 41 7.33 -0.90 17.13
CA GLU A 41 8.13 -0.80 15.89
C GLU A 41 7.38 -1.31 14.65
N GLU A 42 6.68 -2.43 14.80
CA GLU A 42 5.95 -3.07 13.73
C GLU A 42 4.85 -2.18 13.13
N LEU A 43 4.32 -1.20 13.88
CA LEU A 43 3.30 -0.29 13.37
C LEU A 43 3.89 0.75 12.41
N LEU A 44 5.06 1.31 12.71
CA LEU A 44 5.75 2.22 11.79
C LEU A 44 6.28 1.44 10.58
N TRP A 45 6.88 0.27 10.82
CA TRP A 45 7.42 -0.59 9.79
C TRP A 45 6.36 -1.00 8.75
N ALA A 46 5.21 -1.52 9.21
CA ALA A 46 4.10 -1.85 8.33
C ALA A 46 3.47 -0.60 7.71
N GLY A 47 3.42 0.54 8.44
CA GLY A 47 2.94 1.81 7.92
C GLY A 47 3.78 2.33 6.75
N ILE A 48 5.10 2.14 6.79
CA ILE A 48 6.00 2.44 5.67
C ILE A 48 5.67 1.54 4.47
N GLY A 49 5.52 0.22 4.71
CA GLY A 49 5.18 -0.74 3.66
C GLY A 49 3.86 -0.42 2.96
N ASP A 50 2.83 -0.04 3.73
CA ASP A 50 1.53 0.38 3.19
C ASP A 50 1.64 1.68 2.37
N ALA A 51 2.37 2.66 2.89
CA ALA A 51 2.48 3.97 2.24
C ALA A 51 3.23 3.94 0.90
N LEU A 52 4.13 2.95 0.67
CA LEU A 52 4.79 2.74 -0.62
C LEU A 52 3.78 2.54 -1.78
N SER A 53 2.59 2.02 -1.47
CA SER A 53 1.56 1.76 -2.48
C SER A 53 0.97 3.03 -3.08
N LYS A 54 0.97 4.15 -2.35
CA LYS A 54 0.17 5.33 -2.70
C LYS A 54 0.49 5.93 -4.05
N GLU A 55 1.78 6.09 -4.37
CA GLU A 55 2.19 6.55 -5.70
C GLU A 55 1.84 5.53 -6.77
N CYS A 56 2.32 4.29 -6.60
CA CYS A 56 2.19 3.24 -7.60
C CYS A 56 0.73 2.97 -7.97
N GLU A 57 -0.14 2.86 -6.97
CA GLU A 57 -1.55 2.54 -7.18
C GLU A 57 -2.34 3.69 -7.78
N ALA A 58 -2.15 4.93 -7.30
CA ALA A 58 -2.86 6.08 -7.84
C ALA A 58 -2.48 6.33 -9.31
N VAL A 59 -1.21 6.20 -9.66
CA VAL A 59 -0.72 6.32 -11.04
C VAL A 59 -1.25 5.18 -11.91
N PHE A 60 -1.18 3.94 -11.44
CA PHE A 60 -1.64 2.78 -12.18
C PHE A 60 -3.15 2.82 -12.44
N ALA A 61 -3.96 3.03 -11.39
CA ALA A 61 -5.41 3.03 -11.48
C ALA A 61 -5.97 4.19 -12.34
N SER A 62 -5.24 5.30 -12.45
CA SER A 62 -5.64 6.46 -13.23
C SER A 62 -5.05 6.51 -14.66
N LYS A 63 -4.24 5.51 -15.02
CA LYS A 63 -3.56 5.45 -16.31
C LYS A 63 -4.57 5.51 -17.45
N GLU A 64 -4.29 6.35 -18.44
CA GLU A 64 -5.12 6.56 -19.65
C GLU A 64 -6.50 7.22 -19.40
N ASP A 65 -6.78 7.66 -18.17
CA ASP A 65 -8.01 8.39 -17.88
C ASP A 65 -7.87 9.89 -18.08
N GLU A 66 -8.89 10.52 -18.63
CA GLU A 66 -9.05 11.96 -18.61
C GLU A 66 -9.53 12.38 -17.20
N LEU A 67 -8.59 12.79 -16.36
CA LEU A 67 -8.87 13.16 -14.98
C LEU A 67 -9.41 14.57 -14.87
N SER A 68 -10.48 14.76 -14.09
CA SER A 68 -10.91 16.09 -13.66
C SER A 68 -9.89 16.70 -12.69
N HIS A 69 -10.01 18.02 -12.45
CA HIS A 69 -9.02 18.81 -11.69
C HIS A 69 -8.56 18.17 -10.36
N THR A 70 -9.48 17.79 -9.48
CA THR A 70 -9.10 17.30 -8.14
C THR A 70 -8.41 15.93 -8.17
N PRO A 71 -8.94 14.89 -8.85
CA PRO A 71 -8.21 13.63 -9.02
C PRO A 71 -6.86 13.82 -9.73
N MET A 72 -6.76 14.68 -10.74
CA MET A 72 -5.51 14.99 -11.42
C MET A 72 -4.47 15.54 -10.43
N MET A 73 -4.84 16.49 -9.58
CA MET A 73 -3.95 17.00 -8.53
C MET A 73 -3.52 15.91 -7.57
N GLY A 74 -4.44 15.04 -7.15
CA GLY A 74 -4.13 13.91 -6.27
C GLY A 74 -3.10 12.96 -6.86
N VAL A 75 -3.27 12.59 -8.14
CA VAL A 75 -2.31 11.73 -8.87
C VAL A 75 -0.95 12.41 -9.03
N GLN A 76 -0.90 13.72 -9.29
CA GLN A 76 0.39 14.42 -9.35
C GLN A 76 1.05 14.51 -7.95
N LEU A 77 0.27 14.73 -6.90
CA LEU A 77 0.77 14.77 -5.54
C LEU A 77 1.28 13.39 -5.08
N SER A 78 0.65 12.29 -5.52
CA SER A 78 1.09 10.94 -5.12
C SER A 78 2.53 10.63 -5.50
N LYS A 79 3.05 11.24 -6.58
CA LYS A 79 4.42 11.03 -7.08
C LYS A 79 5.53 11.45 -6.12
N ILE A 80 5.20 12.14 -5.05
CA ILE A 80 6.19 12.52 -4.02
C ILE A 80 6.13 11.61 -2.79
N CYS A 81 5.14 10.72 -2.68
CA CYS A 81 4.92 9.91 -1.47
C CYS A 81 6.00 8.83 -1.25
N THR A 82 6.57 8.27 -2.31
CA THR A 82 7.58 7.20 -2.17
C THR A 82 8.95 7.71 -1.73
N THR A 83 9.32 8.92 -2.14
CA THR A 83 10.68 9.46 -1.92
C THR A 83 11.04 9.57 -0.45
N PRO A 84 10.24 10.21 0.45
CA PRO A 84 10.59 10.31 1.87
C PRO A 84 10.69 8.94 2.56
N LEU A 85 9.86 7.98 2.15
CA LEU A 85 9.87 6.64 2.72
C LEU A 85 11.17 5.91 2.40
N VAL A 86 11.61 5.94 1.14
CA VAL A 86 12.85 5.27 0.71
C VAL A 86 14.09 5.99 1.24
N GLU A 87 14.07 7.32 1.32
CA GLU A 87 15.22 8.12 1.78
C GLU A 87 15.40 8.05 3.30
N TYR A 88 14.31 8.12 4.06
CA TYR A 88 14.37 8.26 5.51
C TYR A 88 13.84 7.04 6.29
N GLY A 89 13.11 6.11 5.66
CA GLY A 89 12.39 5.04 6.35
C GLY A 89 13.28 4.19 7.25
N LYS A 90 14.43 3.74 6.77
CA LYS A 90 15.36 2.96 7.57
C LYS A 90 15.87 3.72 8.80
N LYS A 91 16.26 4.97 8.61
CA LYS A 91 16.76 5.80 9.71
C LYS A 91 15.64 6.14 10.70
N ALA A 92 14.43 6.41 10.21
CA ALA A 92 13.24 6.65 11.03
C ALA A 92 12.94 5.43 11.93
N LEU A 93 13.02 4.22 11.38
CA LEU A 93 12.81 3.00 12.14
C LEU A 93 13.90 2.77 13.21
N ASP A 94 15.17 3.02 12.87
CA ASP A 94 16.28 2.94 13.83
C ASP A 94 16.16 3.98 14.96
N ASP A 95 15.68 5.19 14.65
CA ASP A 95 15.43 6.22 15.66
C ASP A 95 14.23 5.88 16.54
N LEU A 96 13.16 5.29 15.98
CA LEU A 96 12.03 4.79 16.76
C LEU A 96 12.47 3.70 17.75
N ARG A 97 13.30 2.73 17.32
CA ARG A 97 13.90 1.71 18.20
C ARG A 97 14.68 2.31 19.37
N ALA A 98 15.23 3.49 19.16
CA ALA A 98 15.93 4.25 20.20
C ALA A 98 15.02 5.21 20.99
N ASN A 99 13.70 5.16 20.81
CA ASN A 99 12.69 6.11 21.35
C ASN A 99 13.11 7.58 21.11
N LYS A 100 13.63 7.85 19.92
CA LYS A 100 14.19 9.16 19.56
C LYS A 100 13.32 9.85 18.52
N VAL A 101 12.81 11.03 18.85
CA VAL A 101 12.25 11.94 17.86
C VAL A 101 13.39 12.52 17.02
N SER A 102 13.29 12.36 15.70
CA SER A 102 14.27 12.87 14.73
C SER A 102 13.56 13.51 13.54
N TYR A 103 14.31 14.25 12.76
CA TYR A 103 13.82 14.80 11.49
C TYR A 103 13.29 13.70 10.57
N GLU A 104 14.03 12.60 10.42
CA GLU A 104 13.69 11.48 9.55
C GLU A 104 12.40 10.79 10.00
N LEU A 105 12.23 10.56 11.31
CA LEU A 105 11.00 10.00 11.87
C LEU A 105 9.80 10.93 11.59
N GLU A 106 9.97 12.23 11.77
CA GLU A 106 8.92 13.21 11.48
C GLU A 106 8.56 13.26 10.00
N GLN A 107 9.54 13.24 9.08
CA GLN A 107 9.26 13.23 7.64
C GLN A 107 8.48 11.99 7.22
N VAL A 108 8.87 10.80 7.69
CA VAL A 108 8.18 9.55 7.40
C VAL A 108 6.75 9.56 7.99
N ALA A 109 6.59 10.01 9.23
CA ALA A 109 5.28 10.12 9.87
C ALA A 109 4.36 11.11 9.12
N LEU A 110 4.88 12.25 8.70
CA LEU A 110 4.14 13.24 7.92
C LEU A 110 3.75 12.67 6.54
N ASP A 111 4.62 11.92 5.91
CA ASP A 111 4.30 11.30 4.63
C ASP A 111 3.20 10.24 4.77
N ILE A 112 3.32 9.32 5.73
CA ILE A 112 2.31 8.29 6.01
C ILE A 112 0.95 8.91 6.38
N ILE A 113 0.92 10.00 7.15
CA ILE A 113 -0.32 10.58 7.67
C ILE A 113 -0.89 11.64 6.72
N ILE A 114 -0.08 12.63 6.34
CA ILE A 114 -0.55 13.81 5.62
C ILE A 114 -0.49 13.59 4.11
N SER A 115 0.68 13.22 3.55
CA SER A 115 0.81 13.08 2.09
C SER A 115 -0.15 12.03 1.55
N THR A 116 -0.10 10.81 2.09
CA THR A 116 -1.01 9.73 1.65
C THR A 116 -2.47 10.05 1.93
N GLY A 117 -2.77 10.73 3.04
CA GLY A 117 -4.14 11.13 3.39
C GLY A 117 -4.71 12.20 2.47
N LEU A 118 -3.93 13.20 2.09
CA LEU A 118 -4.34 14.23 1.12
C LEU A 118 -4.56 13.62 -0.27
N VAL A 119 -3.64 12.77 -0.73
CA VAL A 119 -3.80 12.02 -1.97
C VAL A 119 -5.10 11.22 -1.95
N SER A 120 -5.33 10.44 -0.89
CA SER A 120 -6.55 9.63 -0.74
C SER A 120 -7.83 10.46 -0.86
N ASN A 121 -7.89 11.62 -0.20
CA ASN A 121 -9.05 12.52 -0.31
C ASN A 121 -9.25 13.06 -1.73
N MET A 122 -8.17 13.41 -2.43
CA MET A 122 -8.23 13.98 -3.77
C MET A 122 -8.62 12.93 -4.83
N VAL A 123 -8.00 11.74 -4.78
CA VAL A 123 -8.28 10.69 -5.76
C VAL A 123 -9.65 10.02 -5.55
N SER A 124 -10.13 10.00 -4.30
CA SER A 124 -11.50 9.53 -3.98
C SER A 124 -12.59 10.52 -4.41
N ALA A 125 -12.24 11.74 -4.82
CA ALA A 125 -13.18 12.69 -5.43
C ALA A 125 -13.51 12.36 -6.90
N ALA A 126 -12.93 11.32 -7.47
CA ALA A 126 -13.26 10.89 -8.84
C ALA A 126 -14.68 10.30 -8.89
N PRO A 127 -15.53 10.79 -9.83
CA PRO A 127 -16.94 10.40 -9.85
C PRO A 127 -17.17 9.00 -10.43
N LYS A 128 -16.20 8.46 -11.14
CA LYS A 128 -16.39 7.27 -11.98
C LYS A 128 -15.61 6.05 -11.51
N TYR A 129 -14.38 6.22 -11.06
CA TYR A 129 -13.50 5.12 -10.70
C TYR A 129 -12.83 5.36 -9.35
N TYR A 130 -12.44 4.26 -8.73
CA TYR A 130 -11.70 4.28 -7.48
C TYR A 130 -10.20 4.26 -7.75
N TYR A 131 -9.50 5.36 -7.46
CA TYR A 131 -8.06 5.50 -7.71
C TYR A 131 -7.22 5.45 -6.43
N ASN A 132 -7.84 5.15 -5.28
CA ASN A 132 -7.16 5.23 -4.00
C ASN A 132 -6.27 4.02 -3.71
N SER A 133 -6.68 2.84 -4.17
CA SER A 133 -5.95 1.57 -4.09
C SER A 133 -6.26 0.71 -5.32
N SER A 134 -5.40 -0.25 -5.62
CA SER A 134 -5.54 -1.10 -6.81
C SER A 134 -4.82 -2.44 -6.62
N LEU A 135 -3.92 -2.81 -7.52
CA LEU A 135 -3.33 -4.14 -7.60
C LEU A 135 -2.53 -4.53 -6.35
N ALA A 136 -1.83 -3.59 -5.72
CA ALA A 136 -1.08 -3.88 -4.49
C ALA A 136 -2.00 -4.31 -3.35
N HIS A 137 -3.11 -3.60 -3.17
CA HIS A 137 -4.13 -3.97 -2.20
C HIS A 137 -4.92 -5.22 -2.61
N CYS A 138 -5.06 -5.52 -3.91
CA CYS A 138 -5.60 -6.80 -4.38
C CYS A 138 -4.79 -7.99 -3.89
N VAL A 139 -3.45 -7.87 -3.83
CA VAL A 139 -2.58 -8.90 -3.24
C VAL A 139 -2.90 -9.08 -1.75
N TYR A 140 -3.00 -7.99 -0.99
CA TYR A 140 -3.37 -8.06 0.42
C TYR A 140 -4.75 -8.69 0.63
N TYR A 141 -5.79 -8.20 -0.03
CA TYR A 141 -7.14 -8.76 0.15
C TYR A 141 -7.24 -10.20 -0.33
N GLY A 142 -6.51 -10.54 -1.41
CA GLY A 142 -6.38 -11.92 -1.86
C GLY A 142 -5.77 -12.81 -0.76
N SER A 143 -4.72 -12.34 -0.09
CA SER A 143 -4.04 -13.12 0.95
C SER A 143 -4.90 -13.44 2.17
N THR A 144 -5.97 -12.67 2.42
CA THR A 144 -6.86 -12.88 3.59
C THR A 144 -7.57 -14.24 3.62
N VAL A 145 -7.57 -15.00 2.53
CA VAL A 145 -8.08 -16.38 2.49
C VAL A 145 -6.98 -17.43 2.70
N THR A 146 -5.76 -17.01 2.97
CA THR A 146 -4.61 -17.90 3.19
C THR A 146 -4.17 -17.88 4.64
N LYS A 147 -3.50 -18.95 5.07
CA LYS A 147 -2.93 -19.01 6.44
C LYS A 147 -1.80 -18.01 6.66
N GLY A 148 -1.02 -17.69 5.61
CA GLY A 148 0.01 -16.68 5.65
C GLY A 148 -0.59 -15.29 5.87
N GLY A 149 -1.61 -14.92 5.07
CA GLY A 149 -2.27 -13.62 5.18
C GLY A 149 -2.87 -13.29 6.55
N GLU A 150 -3.29 -14.31 7.32
CA GLU A 150 -3.80 -14.10 8.69
C GLU A 150 -2.72 -13.74 9.71
N LYS A 151 -1.45 -14.05 9.43
CA LYS A 151 -0.33 -13.89 10.37
C LYS A 151 0.46 -12.60 10.17
N HIS A 152 0.39 -12.03 8.97
CA HIS A 152 1.20 -10.90 8.55
C HIS A 152 0.42 -9.59 8.57
N LEU A 153 1.12 -8.48 8.81
CA LEU A 153 0.49 -7.17 8.89
C LEU A 153 0.06 -6.67 7.50
N HIS A 154 -1.02 -5.87 7.49
CA HIS A 154 -1.57 -5.28 6.26
C HIS A 154 -0.49 -4.63 5.38
N GLY A 155 0.26 -3.69 5.93
CA GLY A 155 1.25 -2.94 5.16
C GLY A 155 2.48 -3.77 4.77
N GLU A 156 2.80 -4.81 5.53
CA GLU A 156 3.81 -5.80 5.15
C GLU A 156 3.43 -6.49 3.84
N ILE A 157 2.21 -7.02 3.74
CA ILE A 157 1.72 -7.68 2.52
C ILE A 157 1.53 -6.69 1.37
N VAL A 158 1.04 -5.46 1.66
CA VAL A 158 0.88 -4.41 0.64
C VAL A 158 2.23 -4.04 0.02
N SER A 159 3.33 -4.03 0.80
CA SER A 159 4.67 -3.75 0.25
C SER A 159 5.12 -4.77 -0.80
N LEU A 160 4.79 -6.07 -0.61
CA LEU A 160 4.97 -7.10 -1.63
C LEU A 160 4.03 -6.88 -2.82
N GLY A 161 2.78 -6.47 -2.54
CA GLY A 161 1.82 -6.10 -3.58
C GLY A 161 2.30 -4.97 -4.49
N VAL A 162 3.09 -4.02 -3.96
CA VAL A 162 3.74 -2.98 -4.77
C VAL A 162 4.72 -3.61 -5.77
N LEU A 163 5.49 -4.61 -5.37
CA LEU A 163 6.38 -5.32 -6.31
C LEU A 163 5.59 -6.06 -7.39
N CYS A 164 4.43 -6.65 -7.05
CA CYS A 164 3.52 -7.25 -8.03
C CYS A 164 2.99 -6.19 -9.02
N LEU A 165 2.54 -5.05 -8.54
CA LEU A 165 2.05 -3.96 -9.39
C LEU A 165 3.12 -3.47 -10.37
N LEU A 166 4.34 -3.25 -9.88
CA LEU A 166 5.47 -2.82 -10.71
C LEU A 166 5.91 -3.90 -11.72
N THR A 167 5.81 -5.18 -11.34
CA THR A 167 6.02 -6.31 -12.26
C THR A 167 4.97 -6.32 -13.37
N PHE A 168 3.69 -6.18 -13.00
CA PHE A 168 2.59 -6.09 -13.96
C PHE A 168 2.75 -4.91 -14.92
N GLY A 169 3.11 -3.73 -14.37
CA GLY A 169 3.38 -2.51 -15.13
C GLY A 169 4.64 -2.56 -15.98
N LYS A 170 5.48 -3.60 -15.82
CA LYS A 170 6.83 -3.73 -16.43
C LYS A 170 7.77 -2.59 -16.05
N GLU A 171 7.59 -2.04 -14.85
CA GLU A 171 8.41 -0.96 -14.28
C GLU A 171 9.58 -1.57 -13.49
N TYR A 172 10.45 -2.31 -14.19
CA TYR A 172 11.48 -3.16 -13.57
C TYR A 172 12.55 -2.39 -12.81
N GLU A 173 12.92 -1.19 -13.26
CA GLU A 173 13.91 -0.35 -12.56
C GLU A 173 13.35 0.10 -11.20
N GLU A 174 12.10 0.54 -11.18
CA GLU A 174 11.44 0.95 -9.94
C GLU A 174 11.18 -0.27 -9.03
N ARG A 175 10.79 -1.40 -9.60
CA ARG A 175 10.66 -2.65 -8.85
C ARG A 175 11.97 -3.01 -8.14
N GLU A 176 13.11 -2.93 -8.84
CA GLU A 176 14.42 -3.21 -8.25
C GLU A 176 14.74 -2.23 -7.12
N ARG A 177 14.44 -0.95 -7.30
CA ARG A 177 14.64 0.08 -6.28
C ARG A 177 13.82 -0.21 -5.01
N ILE A 178 12.53 -0.51 -5.17
CA ILE A 178 11.64 -0.81 -4.04
C ILE A 178 12.00 -2.16 -3.40
N ALA A 179 12.35 -3.18 -4.18
CA ALA A 179 12.77 -4.47 -3.63
C ALA A 179 14.04 -4.36 -2.77
N LYS A 180 15.04 -3.59 -3.21
CA LYS A 180 16.24 -3.29 -2.41
C LYS A 180 15.88 -2.55 -1.12
N PHE A 181 14.95 -1.62 -1.19
CA PHE A 181 14.45 -0.95 0.00
C PHE A 181 13.74 -1.93 0.95
N ASN A 182 12.83 -2.75 0.44
CA ASN A 182 12.14 -3.77 1.23
C ASN A 182 13.13 -4.70 1.94
N LEU A 183 14.12 -5.23 1.23
CA LEU A 183 15.19 -6.04 1.84
C LEU A 183 15.92 -5.29 2.96
N SER A 184 16.24 -4.00 2.76
CA SER A 184 16.94 -3.19 3.77
C SER A 184 16.12 -2.95 5.03
N MET A 185 14.80 -3.04 4.91
CA MET A 185 13.81 -2.83 5.97
C MET A 185 13.33 -4.14 6.61
N GLY A 186 13.67 -5.32 6.02
CA GLY A 186 13.08 -6.60 6.39
C GLY A 186 11.61 -6.73 5.98
N LEU A 187 11.16 -5.96 4.99
CA LEU A 187 9.87 -6.13 4.33
C LEU A 187 9.95 -7.27 3.29
N PRO A 188 8.85 -7.97 3.00
CA PRO A 188 8.85 -9.11 2.09
C PRO A 188 9.18 -8.71 0.65
N VAL A 189 9.87 -9.60 -0.05
CA VAL A 189 10.19 -9.48 -1.48
C VAL A 189 9.68 -10.66 -2.31
N CYS A 190 9.31 -11.76 -1.64
CA CYS A 190 8.68 -12.92 -2.25
C CYS A 190 7.54 -13.44 -1.38
N PHE A 191 6.70 -14.31 -1.93
CA PHE A 191 5.53 -14.84 -1.20
C PHE A 191 5.92 -15.83 -0.09
N GLU A 192 7.09 -16.47 -0.19
CA GLU A 192 7.61 -17.30 0.89
C GLU A 192 7.85 -16.50 2.18
N ASP A 193 8.25 -15.23 2.09
CA ASP A 193 8.48 -14.36 3.25
C ASP A 193 7.22 -14.15 4.09
N ILE A 194 6.04 -14.32 3.48
CA ILE A 194 4.72 -14.21 4.13
C ILE A 194 3.99 -15.56 4.20
N GLU A 195 4.71 -16.67 4.15
CA GLU A 195 4.18 -18.04 4.27
C GLU A 195 3.07 -18.38 3.26
N ILE A 196 3.12 -17.80 2.07
CA ILE A 196 2.19 -18.06 0.94
C ILE A 196 2.94 -18.80 -0.17
N THR A 197 2.26 -19.71 -0.83
CA THR A 197 2.80 -20.53 -1.91
C THR A 197 2.01 -20.35 -3.20
N GLU A 198 2.54 -20.82 -4.33
CA GLU A 198 1.82 -20.78 -5.61
C GLU A 198 0.47 -21.50 -5.59
N ASP A 199 0.30 -22.51 -4.72
CA ASP A 199 -0.96 -23.24 -4.57
C ASP A 199 -2.10 -22.33 -4.05
N ASP A 200 -1.75 -21.23 -3.38
CA ASP A 200 -2.70 -20.26 -2.84
C ASP A 200 -3.14 -19.22 -3.89
N PHE A 201 -2.37 -19.02 -4.96
CA PHE A 201 -2.56 -17.90 -5.89
C PHE A 201 -3.91 -17.91 -6.61
N ASP A 202 -4.48 -19.08 -6.90
CA ASP A 202 -5.79 -19.17 -7.52
C ASP A 202 -6.89 -18.66 -6.60
N ALA A 203 -6.88 -19.08 -5.35
CA ALA A 203 -7.82 -18.62 -4.33
C ALA A 203 -7.64 -17.14 -4.00
N MET A 204 -6.39 -16.66 -3.95
CA MET A 204 -6.08 -15.23 -3.76
C MET A 204 -6.66 -14.39 -4.89
N ALA A 205 -6.49 -14.81 -6.14
CA ALA A 205 -7.03 -14.09 -7.29
C ALA A 205 -8.55 -14.06 -7.28
N GLU A 206 -9.22 -15.18 -6.99
CA GLU A 206 -10.68 -15.22 -6.85
C GLU A 206 -11.17 -14.26 -5.76
N LYS A 207 -10.50 -14.21 -4.62
CA LYS A 207 -10.84 -13.29 -3.54
C LYS A 207 -10.62 -11.83 -3.94
N ALA A 208 -9.48 -11.50 -4.55
CA ALA A 208 -9.16 -10.15 -5.01
C ALA A 208 -10.22 -9.59 -5.96
N MET A 209 -10.73 -10.41 -6.89
CA MET A 209 -11.78 -10.04 -7.84
C MET A 209 -13.12 -9.68 -7.18
N THR A 210 -13.32 -9.97 -5.91
CA THR A 210 -14.55 -9.61 -5.16
C THR A 210 -14.42 -8.27 -4.43
N THR A 211 -13.30 -7.59 -4.52
CA THR A 211 -13.02 -6.37 -3.76
C THR A 211 -13.22 -5.11 -4.60
N THR A 212 -13.44 -3.99 -3.92
CA THR A 212 -13.55 -2.68 -4.58
C THR A 212 -12.25 -2.28 -5.30
N GLU A 213 -11.13 -2.74 -4.81
CA GLU A 213 -9.80 -2.49 -5.36
C GLU A 213 -9.65 -3.08 -6.77
N TRP A 214 -10.39 -4.14 -7.09
CA TRP A 214 -10.43 -4.70 -8.44
C TRP A 214 -11.16 -3.81 -9.45
N ASP A 215 -12.00 -2.88 -9.00
CA ASP A 215 -12.78 -1.97 -9.86
C ASP A 215 -11.94 -0.81 -10.47
N PHE A 216 -10.61 -0.89 -10.42
CA PHE A 216 -9.69 0.08 -11.07
C PHE A 216 -9.61 -0.06 -12.60
N LYS A 217 -10.67 -0.51 -13.24
CA LYS A 217 -10.82 -0.75 -14.68
C LYS A 217 -9.92 -1.87 -15.22
N PRO A 218 -10.15 -3.11 -14.79
CA PRO A 218 -9.31 -4.23 -15.18
C PRO A 218 -9.22 -4.42 -16.70
N GLU A 219 -10.32 -4.22 -17.44
CA GLU A 219 -10.33 -4.36 -18.92
C GLU A 219 -9.44 -3.34 -19.63
N ASN A 220 -9.31 -2.11 -19.11
CA ASN A 220 -8.43 -1.07 -19.68
C ASN A 220 -6.97 -1.24 -19.23
N ALA A 221 -6.78 -1.73 -18.00
CA ALA A 221 -5.46 -2.03 -17.48
C ALA A 221 -4.91 -3.39 -17.96
N GLY A 222 -5.74 -4.21 -18.60
CA GLY A 222 -5.39 -5.56 -19.08
C GLY A 222 -5.24 -6.58 -17.95
N VAL A 223 -5.77 -6.31 -16.75
CA VAL A 223 -5.70 -7.24 -15.62
C VAL A 223 -6.83 -8.27 -15.74
N THR A 224 -6.45 -9.54 -15.85
CA THR A 224 -7.35 -10.70 -15.74
C THR A 224 -6.89 -11.57 -14.57
N LYS A 225 -7.71 -12.56 -14.19
CA LYS A 225 -7.31 -13.55 -13.17
C LYS A 225 -5.96 -14.19 -13.53
N GLU A 226 -5.81 -14.61 -14.77
CA GLU A 226 -4.60 -15.29 -15.27
C GLU A 226 -3.39 -14.36 -15.27
N SER A 227 -3.54 -13.11 -15.71
CA SER A 227 -2.44 -12.15 -15.73
C SER A 227 -2.05 -11.72 -14.32
N PHE A 228 -2.99 -11.68 -13.38
CA PHE A 228 -2.71 -11.40 -11.96
C PHE A 228 -1.94 -12.54 -11.30
N ILE A 229 -2.35 -13.81 -11.55
CA ILE A 229 -1.62 -14.99 -11.07
C ILE A 229 -0.20 -15.01 -11.68
N GLN A 230 -0.08 -14.76 -12.98
CA GLN A 230 1.22 -14.72 -13.63
C GLN A 230 2.14 -13.65 -13.04
N CYS A 231 1.61 -12.48 -12.75
CA CYS A 231 2.33 -11.40 -12.12
C CYS A 231 2.83 -11.77 -10.69
N MET A 232 2.00 -12.46 -9.89
CA MET A 232 2.42 -12.96 -8.58
C MET A 232 3.59 -13.97 -8.71
N LYS A 233 3.51 -14.90 -9.68
CA LYS A 233 4.60 -15.86 -9.96
C LYS A 233 5.90 -15.17 -10.37
N GLU A 234 5.85 -14.23 -11.30
CA GLU A 234 7.02 -13.48 -11.75
C GLU A 234 7.63 -12.64 -10.62
N THR A 235 6.81 -12.13 -9.72
CA THR A 235 7.29 -11.40 -8.53
C THR A 235 7.97 -12.34 -7.55
N ASP A 236 7.39 -13.50 -7.29
CA ASP A 236 7.96 -14.50 -6.39
C ASP A 236 9.31 -15.03 -6.91
N GLU A 237 9.38 -15.39 -8.21
CA GLU A 237 10.64 -15.80 -8.86
C GLU A 237 11.72 -14.71 -8.75
N TYR A 238 11.34 -13.44 -8.99
CA TYR A 238 12.27 -12.33 -8.88
C TYR A 238 12.73 -12.15 -7.42
N GLY A 239 11.81 -12.12 -6.46
CA GLY A 239 12.14 -11.93 -5.05
C GLY A 239 13.08 -13.02 -4.52
N ARG A 240 12.89 -14.28 -4.92
CA ARG A 240 13.79 -15.40 -4.58
C ARG A 240 15.17 -15.31 -5.23
N SER A 241 15.34 -14.48 -6.26
CA SER A 241 16.60 -14.35 -7.01
C SER A 241 17.54 -13.27 -6.49
N ILE A 242 17.11 -12.44 -5.54
CA ILE A 242 17.85 -11.26 -5.04
C ILE A 242 18.30 -11.40 -3.57
#